data_13404d5f9597a8b521b3cc941cebd21d
#
_entry.id   13404d5f9597a8b521b3cc941cebd21d
#
_cell.length_a   1.000
_cell.length_b   1.000
_cell.length_c   1.000
_cell.angle_alpha   90.00
_cell.angle_beta   90.00
_cell.angle_gamma   90.00
#
_symmetry.space_group_name_H-M   'P 1'
#
loop_
_entity.id
_entity.type
_entity.pdbx_description
1 polymer ?
#
loop_
_entity_poly.entity_id
_entity_poly.type
_entity_poly.pdbx_seq_one_letter_code
_entity_poly.pdbx_strand_id
1 'polypeptide(L)'
;GSAKQGRDRKFQAILPLRGKILNVEKARYEKLLTSNEILTLITALGTGIGKAGGSTGNDDFDVAKLRYHRIIIMTDADVDGAHIRTLLLTFFYRQMPELVERGHIYIAQPPLYKVKAGKEELYLKDAPALDGFLLRIALNHASVFTGTASNQTLSGDTLAELARKHQIAESVIARLGNFMDAEALRAIADGVSLKLDTVAEAEASAVALQAKLRELNTTGAPAEVAGEFDARTDKPLLRISRRHHGNIKSSVITQDFVHGADYAALAEAAETFRGLLGEGAKVMRGEGEKQKEEKVGDFRQAMKWLISEAERSTSRQRYKGLGEMNP
;
A
#
# COMPACT_ATOMS: atom_id res chain seq x y z
N GLY A 1 8.57 5.76 -27.98
CA GLY A 1 8.65 5.19 -26.65
C GLY A 1 8.26 3.73 -26.63
N SER A 2 8.47 3.07 -25.50
CA SER A 2 8.29 1.62 -25.29
C SER A 2 6.92 1.08 -25.73
N ALA A 3 5.84 1.81 -25.43
CA ALA A 3 4.49 1.42 -25.85
C ALA A 3 4.35 1.32 -27.37
N LYS A 4 5.00 2.23 -28.13
CA LYS A 4 4.98 2.20 -29.59
C LYS A 4 5.75 1.00 -30.15
N GLN A 5 6.81 0.57 -29.48
CA GLN A 5 7.62 -0.58 -29.90
C GLN A 5 6.97 -1.90 -29.50
N GLY A 6 6.39 -1.97 -28.29
CA GLY A 6 5.78 -3.19 -27.76
C GLY A 6 4.37 -3.51 -28.25
N ARG A 7 3.71 -2.63 -29.02
CA ARG A 7 2.37 -2.87 -29.54
C ARG A 7 2.33 -3.99 -30.60
N ASP A 8 1.26 -4.73 -30.69
CA ASP A 8 0.97 -5.53 -31.85
C ASP A 8 0.41 -4.63 -32.97
N ARG A 9 1.21 -4.47 -34.05
CA ARG A 9 0.87 -3.57 -35.17
C ARG A 9 -0.33 -4.03 -36.00
N LYS A 10 -0.76 -5.28 -35.87
CA LYS A 10 -1.88 -5.84 -36.66
C LYS A 10 -3.22 -5.25 -36.20
N PHE A 11 -3.39 -5.00 -34.90
CA PHE A 11 -4.67 -4.57 -34.33
C PHE A 11 -4.58 -3.50 -33.26
N GLN A 12 -3.37 -3.04 -32.86
CA GLN A 12 -3.18 -1.99 -31.87
C GLN A 12 -2.66 -0.71 -32.51
N ALA A 13 -3.23 0.42 -32.13
CA ALA A 13 -2.74 1.75 -32.46
C ALA A 13 -2.30 2.49 -31.19
N ILE A 14 -1.35 3.40 -31.30
CA ILE A 14 -0.93 4.30 -30.21
C ILE A 14 -1.26 5.72 -30.60
N LEU A 15 -2.01 6.41 -29.73
CA LEU A 15 -2.26 7.83 -29.83
C LEU A 15 -1.44 8.54 -28.73
N PRO A 16 -0.30 9.16 -29.07
CA PRO A 16 0.46 9.92 -28.10
C PRO A 16 -0.24 11.26 -27.84
N LEU A 17 -0.64 11.51 -26.61
CA LEU A 17 -1.13 12.80 -26.16
C LEU A 17 0.06 13.62 -25.64
N ARG A 18 0.23 14.84 -26.15
CA ARG A 18 1.34 15.72 -25.78
C ARG A 18 0.80 16.97 -25.09
N GLY A 19 1.39 17.33 -23.96
CA GLY A 19 1.00 18.52 -23.22
C GLY A 19 -0.08 18.28 -22.15
N LYS A 20 -0.61 19.38 -21.62
CA LYS A 20 -1.65 19.34 -20.58
C LYS A 20 -3.01 19.05 -21.19
N ILE A 21 -3.66 18.01 -20.73
CA ILE A 21 -5.04 17.71 -21.10
C ILE A 21 -5.97 18.77 -20.52
N LEU A 22 -6.89 19.24 -21.36
CA LEU A 22 -7.89 20.24 -20.95
C LEU A 22 -8.83 19.65 -19.88
N ASN A 23 -9.06 20.40 -18.80
CA ASN A 23 -10.07 20.04 -17.81
C ASN A 23 -11.48 20.41 -18.32
N VAL A 24 -12.22 19.42 -18.79
CA VAL A 24 -13.55 19.60 -19.39
C VAL A 24 -14.64 20.05 -18.41
N GLU A 25 -14.40 19.88 -17.08
CA GLU A 25 -15.31 20.41 -16.05
C GLU A 25 -15.21 21.93 -15.92
N LYS A 26 -14.04 22.51 -16.20
CA LYS A 26 -13.76 23.95 -16.05
C LYS A 26 -13.81 24.69 -17.38
N ALA A 27 -13.72 24.00 -18.49
CA ALA A 27 -13.66 24.60 -19.82
C ALA A 27 -15.04 24.70 -20.46
N ARG A 28 -15.31 25.80 -21.19
CA ARG A 28 -16.47 25.93 -22.05
C ARG A 28 -16.36 24.99 -23.26
N TYR A 29 -17.48 24.56 -23.82
CA TYR A 29 -17.55 23.63 -24.93
C TYR A 29 -16.74 24.09 -26.15
N GLU A 30 -16.80 25.39 -26.49
CA GLU A 30 -16.04 25.95 -27.60
C GLU A 30 -14.52 25.80 -27.42
N LYS A 31 -14.04 25.88 -26.16
CA LYS A 31 -12.63 25.68 -25.82
C LYS A 31 -12.21 24.23 -25.94
N LEU A 32 -13.12 23.30 -25.75
CA LEU A 32 -12.91 21.87 -25.92
C LEU A 32 -12.59 21.55 -27.39
N LEU A 33 -13.33 22.18 -28.32
CA LEU A 33 -13.15 22.03 -29.76
C LEU A 33 -11.91 22.76 -30.31
N THR A 34 -11.22 23.56 -29.51
CA THR A 34 -9.95 24.19 -29.89
C THR A 34 -8.70 23.48 -29.37
N SER A 35 -8.88 22.44 -28.52
CA SER A 35 -7.77 21.61 -28.03
C SER A 35 -7.38 20.56 -29.04
N ASN A 36 -6.17 20.64 -29.58
CA ASN A 36 -5.65 19.68 -30.55
C ASN A 36 -5.65 18.25 -30.02
N GLU A 37 -5.34 18.06 -28.73
CA GLU A 37 -5.32 16.75 -28.07
C GLU A 37 -6.72 16.13 -28.04
N ILE A 38 -7.74 16.92 -27.69
CA ILE A 38 -9.13 16.48 -27.66
C ILE A 38 -9.65 16.20 -29.07
N LEU A 39 -9.40 17.09 -30.02
CA LEU A 39 -9.79 16.87 -31.42
C LEU A 39 -9.15 15.63 -32.02
N THR A 40 -7.88 15.41 -31.75
CA THR A 40 -7.17 14.21 -32.22
C THR A 40 -7.77 12.94 -31.63
N LEU A 41 -8.14 12.97 -30.33
CA LEU A 41 -8.79 11.86 -29.65
C LEU A 41 -10.17 11.54 -30.26
N ILE A 42 -11.02 12.56 -30.44
CA ILE A 42 -12.34 12.43 -31.07
C ILE A 42 -12.22 11.85 -32.48
N THR A 43 -11.32 12.39 -33.28
CA THR A 43 -11.09 11.93 -34.66
C THR A 43 -10.58 10.49 -34.71
N ALA A 44 -9.69 10.11 -33.80
CA ALA A 44 -9.15 8.76 -33.71
C ALA A 44 -10.22 7.73 -33.36
N LEU A 45 -11.13 8.07 -32.46
CA LEU A 45 -12.21 7.18 -32.04
C LEU A 45 -13.35 7.10 -33.04
N GLY A 46 -13.63 8.17 -33.77
CA GLY A 46 -14.62 8.23 -34.84
C GLY A 46 -16.08 8.33 -34.41
N THR A 47 -16.35 8.41 -33.11
CA THR A 47 -17.72 8.43 -32.53
C THR A 47 -18.38 9.79 -32.50
N GLY A 48 -17.63 10.89 -32.71
CA GLY A 48 -18.07 12.22 -32.33
C GLY A 48 -18.08 12.44 -30.81
N ILE A 49 -18.64 13.56 -30.37
CA ILE A 49 -18.83 13.90 -28.96
C ILE A 49 -20.23 14.47 -28.76
N GLY A 50 -20.74 14.40 -27.54
CA GLY A 50 -22.02 14.98 -27.15
C GLY A 50 -22.79 14.05 -26.21
N LYS A 51 -23.71 14.62 -25.43
CA LYS A 51 -24.67 13.83 -24.65
C LYS A 51 -25.72 13.27 -25.60
N ALA A 52 -25.97 11.96 -25.56
CA ALA A 52 -27.14 11.39 -26.17
C ALA A 52 -28.40 12.14 -25.71
N GLY A 53 -29.10 12.82 -26.63
CA GLY A 53 -30.32 13.56 -26.34
C GLY A 53 -30.21 15.07 -26.12
N GLY A 54 -29.04 15.70 -26.37
CA GLY A 54 -28.88 17.18 -26.30
C GLY A 54 -29.29 17.85 -27.62
N SER A 55 -30.26 18.77 -27.57
CA SER A 55 -30.89 19.43 -28.73
C SER A 55 -30.03 20.56 -29.33
N THR A 56 -28.86 20.28 -29.86
CA THR A 56 -28.17 21.21 -30.75
C THR A 56 -27.46 20.38 -31.83
N GLY A 57 -28.03 20.48 -33.03
CA GLY A 57 -27.71 19.63 -34.17
C GLY A 57 -26.23 19.55 -34.55
N ASN A 58 -25.86 18.43 -35.11
CA ASN A 58 -24.68 18.03 -35.86
C ASN A 58 -23.50 17.36 -35.12
N ASP A 59 -23.46 17.22 -33.81
CA ASP A 59 -22.39 16.47 -33.14
C ASP A 59 -22.95 15.30 -32.33
N ASP A 60 -23.73 14.42 -33.00
CA ASP A 60 -24.29 13.23 -32.34
C ASP A 60 -23.20 12.20 -32.09
N PHE A 61 -22.97 11.92 -30.81
CA PHE A 61 -22.16 10.77 -30.41
C PHE A 61 -22.83 9.49 -30.88
N ASP A 62 -22.13 8.71 -31.69
CA ASP A 62 -22.62 7.43 -32.22
C ASP A 62 -21.59 6.33 -31.92
N VAL A 63 -21.92 5.51 -30.93
CA VAL A 63 -21.06 4.37 -30.54
C VAL A 63 -20.89 3.33 -31.65
N ALA A 64 -21.84 3.25 -32.59
CA ALA A 64 -21.73 2.32 -33.74
C ALA A 64 -20.56 2.66 -34.67
N LYS A 65 -20.11 3.92 -34.65
CA LYS A 65 -18.94 4.39 -35.44
C LYS A 65 -17.62 4.20 -34.70
N LEU A 66 -17.61 3.60 -33.51
CA LEU A 66 -16.41 3.39 -32.72
C LEU A 66 -15.39 2.52 -33.47
N ARG A 67 -14.20 3.04 -33.67
CA ARG A 67 -13.12 2.39 -34.42
C ARG A 67 -12.28 1.46 -33.55
N TYR A 68 -12.21 1.69 -32.24
CA TYR A 68 -11.42 0.93 -31.29
C TYR A 68 -12.28 0.55 -30.08
N HIS A 69 -12.58 -0.73 -29.92
CA HIS A 69 -13.46 -1.24 -28.87
C HIS A 69 -12.76 -1.40 -27.51
N ARG A 70 -11.44 -1.29 -27.46
CA ARG A 70 -10.64 -1.27 -26.23
C ARG A 70 -9.74 -0.04 -26.25
N ILE A 71 -10.08 0.92 -25.43
CA ILE A 71 -9.37 2.20 -25.29
C ILE A 71 -8.57 2.11 -24.00
N ILE A 72 -7.25 1.99 -24.09
CA ILE A 72 -6.36 1.76 -22.95
C ILE A 72 -5.63 3.07 -22.63
N ILE A 73 -5.94 3.66 -21.49
CA ILE A 73 -5.24 4.84 -20.99
C ILE A 73 -3.94 4.37 -20.34
N MET A 74 -2.81 4.87 -20.87
CA MET A 74 -1.47 4.59 -20.34
C MET A 74 -0.83 5.88 -19.87
N THR A 75 -0.60 6.01 -18.56
CA THR A 75 0.07 7.14 -17.93
C THR A 75 1.18 6.64 -17.02
N ASP A 76 2.16 7.50 -16.73
CA ASP A 76 3.19 7.19 -15.75
C ASP A 76 2.60 6.93 -14.37
N ALA A 77 3.31 6.17 -13.53
CA ALA A 77 2.86 5.81 -12.19
C ALA A 77 3.13 6.89 -11.13
N ASP A 78 3.32 8.14 -11.55
CA ASP A 78 3.56 9.31 -10.71
C ASP A 78 2.30 10.17 -10.52
N VAL A 79 2.44 11.28 -9.80
CA VAL A 79 1.35 12.22 -9.50
C VAL A 79 0.83 12.89 -10.77
N ASP A 80 1.71 13.26 -11.69
CA ASP A 80 1.33 13.90 -12.95
C ASP A 80 0.56 12.93 -13.85
N GLY A 81 1.00 11.68 -13.93
CA GLY A 81 0.28 10.61 -14.64
C GLY A 81 -1.09 10.32 -14.04
N ALA A 82 -1.23 10.35 -12.73
CA ALA A 82 -2.52 10.21 -12.04
C ALA A 82 -3.47 11.37 -12.38
N HIS A 83 -2.96 12.60 -12.45
CA HIS A 83 -3.73 13.78 -12.83
C HIS A 83 -4.19 13.70 -14.30
N ILE A 84 -3.30 13.35 -15.24
CA ILE A 84 -3.65 13.15 -16.65
C ILE A 84 -4.72 12.07 -16.80
N ARG A 85 -4.59 10.94 -16.11
CA ARG A 85 -5.58 9.88 -16.10
C ARG A 85 -6.94 10.37 -15.63
N THR A 86 -6.98 11.14 -14.55
CA THR A 86 -8.23 11.73 -14.04
C THR A 86 -8.88 12.65 -15.09
N LEU A 87 -8.13 13.50 -15.75
CA LEU A 87 -8.64 14.39 -16.79
C LEU A 87 -9.22 13.62 -17.99
N LEU A 88 -8.55 12.56 -18.43
CA LEU A 88 -9.04 11.71 -19.52
C LEU A 88 -10.31 10.96 -19.13
N LEU A 89 -10.36 10.38 -17.93
CA LEU A 89 -11.56 9.70 -17.43
C LEU A 89 -12.74 10.68 -17.32
N THR A 90 -12.51 11.90 -16.83
CA THR A 90 -13.52 12.96 -16.77
C THR A 90 -14.02 13.31 -18.16
N PHE A 91 -13.11 13.43 -19.15
CA PHE A 91 -13.48 13.66 -20.53
C PHE A 91 -14.40 12.55 -21.07
N PHE A 92 -14.01 11.28 -20.94
CA PHE A 92 -14.83 10.16 -21.40
C PHE A 92 -16.19 10.10 -20.71
N TYR A 93 -16.21 10.27 -19.39
CA TYR A 93 -17.45 10.25 -18.61
C TYR A 93 -18.43 11.36 -19.00
N ARG A 94 -17.91 12.57 -19.29
CA ARG A 94 -18.76 13.73 -19.62
C ARG A 94 -19.15 13.80 -21.08
N GLN A 95 -18.26 13.43 -21.99
CA GLN A 95 -18.43 13.63 -23.42
C GLN A 95 -18.78 12.35 -24.20
N MET A 96 -18.47 11.18 -23.63
CA MET A 96 -18.68 9.87 -24.23
C MET A 96 -19.13 8.84 -23.18
N PRO A 97 -20.21 9.10 -22.41
CA PRO A 97 -20.61 8.25 -21.28
C PRO A 97 -20.86 6.79 -21.67
N GLU A 98 -21.42 6.53 -22.86
CA GLU A 98 -21.67 5.17 -23.34
C GLU A 98 -20.37 4.33 -23.45
N LEU A 99 -19.22 4.93 -23.74
CA LEU A 99 -17.95 4.20 -23.77
C LEU A 99 -17.54 3.70 -22.39
N VAL A 100 -17.86 4.47 -21.34
CA VAL A 100 -17.63 4.08 -19.94
C VAL A 100 -18.64 3.02 -19.50
N GLU A 101 -19.92 3.22 -19.78
CA GLU A 101 -21.00 2.31 -19.41
C GLU A 101 -20.89 0.95 -20.09
N ARG A 102 -20.48 0.93 -21.34
CA ARG A 102 -20.26 -0.32 -22.11
C ARG A 102 -18.90 -0.97 -21.84
N GLY A 103 -18.06 -0.40 -20.99
CA GLY A 103 -16.78 -0.99 -20.59
C GLY A 103 -15.69 -0.96 -21.67
N HIS A 104 -15.69 0.06 -22.54
CA HIS A 104 -14.65 0.24 -23.55
C HIS A 104 -13.36 0.87 -23.01
N ILE A 105 -13.41 1.50 -21.81
CA ILE A 105 -12.28 2.23 -21.22
C ILE A 105 -11.52 1.31 -20.26
N TYR A 106 -10.21 1.18 -20.51
CA TYR A 106 -9.27 0.42 -19.70
C TYR A 106 -8.16 1.33 -19.19
N ILE A 107 -7.64 1.01 -18.02
CA ILE A 107 -6.49 1.69 -17.44
C ILE A 107 -5.34 0.70 -17.38
N ALA A 108 -4.24 1.01 -18.09
CA ALA A 108 -3.03 0.25 -17.96
C ALA A 108 -2.43 0.40 -16.57
N GLN A 109 -2.00 -0.70 -15.99
CA GLN A 109 -1.27 -0.71 -14.73
C GLN A 109 0.19 -1.11 -15.03
N PRO A 110 1.07 -0.15 -15.37
CA PRO A 110 2.46 -0.46 -15.59
C PRO A 110 3.08 -1.00 -14.30
N PRO A 111 3.98 -1.98 -14.38
CA PRO A 111 4.67 -2.49 -13.21
C PRO A 111 5.55 -1.40 -12.60
N LEU A 112 5.60 -1.33 -11.27
CA LEU A 112 6.48 -0.42 -10.53
C LEU A 112 7.87 -1.02 -10.31
N TYR A 113 7.98 -2.34 -10.31
CA TYR A 113 9.24 -3.01 -10.02
C TYR A 113 9.52 -4.13 -11.02
N LYS A 114 10.79 -4.29 -11.37
CA LYS A 114 11.36 -5.48 -11.96
C LYS A 114 12.28 -6.10 -10.91
N VAL A 115 12.08 -7.38 -10.60
CA VAL A 115 12.87 -8.10 -9.60
C VAL A 115 13.51 -9.34 -10.22
N LYS A 116 14.71 -9.67 -9.76
CA LYS A 116 15.40 -10.89 -10.17
C LYS A 116 16.01 -11.56 -8.95
N ALA A 117 15.64 -12.82 -8.73
CA ALA A 117 16.19 -13.68 -7.70
C ALA A 117 16.64 -15.00 -8.32
N GLY A 118 17.95 -15.23 -8.37
CA GLY A 118 18.53 -16.37 -9.09
C GLY A 118 18.16 -16.36 -10.58
N LYS A 119 17.43 -17.38 -11.02
CA LYS A 119 16.94 -17.51 -12.41
C LYS A 119 15.57 -16.89 -12.64
N GLU A 120 14.84 -16.55 -11.58
CA GLU A 120 13.50 -16.00 -11.66
C GLU A 120 13.56 -14.48 -11.87
N GLU A 121 12.85 -13.98 -12.89
CA GLU A 121 12.69 -12.56 -13.16
C GLU A 121 11.19 -12.26 -13.31
N LEU A 122 10.71 -11.29 -12.53
CA LEU A 122 9.28 -10.91 -12.49
C LEU A 122 9.11 -9.40 -12.54
N TYR A 123 7.97 -9.00 -13.10
CA TYR A 123 7.47 -7.63 -13.02
C TYR A 123 6.36 -7.55 -11.98
N LEU A 124 6.48 -6.60 -11.06
CA LEU A 124 5.54 -6.44 -9.93
C LEU A 124 4.85 -5.09 -10.02
N LYS A 125 3.54 -5.09 -9.82
CA LYS A 125 2.69 -3.92 -10.05
C LYS A 125 2.83 -2.82 -9.00
N ASP A 126 3.09 -3.19 -7.74
CA ASP A 126 3.05 -2.28 -6.59
C ASP A 126 3.97 -2.74 -5.44
N ALA A 127 4.04 -1.95 -4.37
CA ALA A 127 4.82 -2.28 -3.19
C ALA A 127 4.31 -3.54 -2.45
N PRO A 128 3.00 -3.76 -2.24
CA PRO A 128 2.51 -5.01 -1.65
C PRO A 128 2.93 -6.26 -2.43
N ALA A 129 2.95 -6.21 -3.77
CA ALA A 129 3.44 -7.32 -4.59
C ALA A 129 4.94 -7.57 -4.37
N LEU A 130 5.74 -6.50 -4.20
CA LEU A 130 7.16 -6.61 -3.85
C LEU A 130 7.35 -7.23 -2.46
N ASP A 131 6.59 -6.79 -1.46
CA ASP A 131 6.67 -7.33 -0.10
C ASP A 131 6.32 -8.82 -0.07
N GLY A 132 5.28 -9.22 -0.80
CA GLY A 132 4.91 -10.64 -0.95
C GLY A 132 5.98 -11.47 -1.66
N PHE A 133 6.62 -10.92 -2.70
CA PHE A 133 7.74 -11.55 -3.38
C PHE A 133 8.94 -11.73 -2.44
N LEU A 134 9.36 -10.67 -1.75
CA LEU A 134 10.48 -10.71 -0.82
C LEU A 134 10.21 -11.68 0.34
N LEU A 135 8.98 -11.71 0.86
CA LEU A 135 8.59 -12.66 1.90
C LEU A 135 8.73 -14.11 1.40
N ARG A 136 8.26 -14.42 0.19
CA ARG A 136 8.41 -15.75 -0.42
C ARG A 136 9.88 -16.15 -0.55
N ILE A 137 10.73 -15.23 -1.06
CA ILE A 137 12.17 -15.48 -1.17
C ILE A 137 12.82 -15.63 0.20
N ALA A 138 12.42 -14.83 1.19
CA ALA A 138 12.95 -14.87 2.55
C ALA A 138 12.68 -16.20 3.24
N LEU A 139 11.48 -16.76 3.05
CA LEU A 139 11.07 -18.03 3.68
C LEU A 139 11.65 -19.27 2.99
N ASN A 140 12.19 -19.13 1.79
CA ASN A 140 12.80 -20.25 1.09
C ASN A 140 14.06 -20.71 1.82
N HIS A 141 14.08 -22.00 2.23
CA HIS A 141 15.12 -22.62 3.06
C HIS A 141 15.36 -21.86 4.38
N ALA A 142 14.32 -21.25 4.94
CA ALA A 142 14.35 -20.55 6.21
C ALA A 142 13.82 -21.42 7.36
N SER A 143 14.40 -21.25 8.54
CA SER A 143 13.91 -21.84 9.78
C SER A 143 14.23 -20.93 10.97
N VAL A 144 13.41 -21.06 12.01
CA VAL A 144 13.58 -20.33 13.27
C VAL A 144 13.62 -21.36 14.41
N PHE A 145 14.75 -21.41 15.10
CA PHE A 145 14.88 -22.17 16.33
C PHE A 145 14.33 -21.32 17.50
N THR A 146 13.37 -21.87 18.24
CA THR A 146 12.62 -21.11 19.24
C THR A 146 13.36 -20.90 20.56
N GLY A 147 14.50 -21.55 20.75
CA GLY A 147 15.32 -21.45 21.96
C GLY A 147 15.41 -22.76 22.73
N THR A 148 16.26 -22.76 23.74
CA THR A 148 16.62 -23.97 24.50
C THR A 148 15.49 -24.55 25.33
N ALA A 149 14.56 -23.73 25.81
CA ALA A 149 13.46 -24.16 26.66
C ALA A 149 12.40 -24.95 25.88
N SER A 150 11.98 -24.48 24.73
CA SER A 150 10.98 -25.12 23.87
C SER A 150 11.57 -26.13 22.89
N ASN A 151 12.85 -25.94 22.52
CA ASN A 151 13.64 -26.81 21.65
C ASN A 151 12.92 -27.17 20.32
N GLN A 152 12.21 -26.23 19.73
CA GLN A 152 11.46 -26.41 18.49
C GLN A 152 12.12 -25.64 17.34
N THR A 153 11.94 -26.14 16.13
CA THR A 153 12.33 -25.45 14.91
C THR A 153 11.09 -25.22 14.05
N LEU A 154 10.80 -23.96 13.79
CA LEU A 154 9.72 -23.52 12.93
C LEU A 154 10.24 -23.41 11.50
N SER A 155 9.57 -24.06 10.55
CA SER A 155 9.94 -24.04 9.12
C SER A 155 8.72 -24.31 8.24
N GLY A 156 8.90 -24.21 6.91
CA GLY A 156 7.84 -24.55 5.95
C GLY A 156 6.54 -23.76 6.18
N ASP A 157 5.41 -24.45 6.12
CA ASP A 157 4.08 -23.84 6.22
C ASP A 157 3.82 -23.18 7.57
N THR A 158 4.32 -23.75 8.65
CA THR A 158 4.19 -23.17 10.01
C THR A 158 4.89 -21.81 10.09
N LEU A 159 6.12 -21.72 9.59
CA LEU A 159 6.85 -20.45 9.56
C LEU A 159 6.18 -19.46 8.60
N ALA A 160 5.66 -19.92 7.46
CA ALA A 160 4.95 -19.08 6.50
C ALA A 160 3.65 -18.50 7.09
N GLU A 161 2.91 -19.26 7.87
CA GLU A 161 1.70 -18.77 8.55
C GLU A 161 2.04 -17.69 9.60
N LEU A 162 3.04 -17.94 10.44
CA LEU A 162 3.52 -16.95 11.41
C LEU A 162 4.03 -15.68 10.73
N ALA A 163 4.77 -15.82 9.63
CA ALA A 163 5.26 -14.69 8.87
C ALA A 163 4.12 -13.84 8.27
N ARG A 164 3.03 -14.45 7.79
CA ARG A 164 1.84 -13.74 7.32
C ARG A 164 1.15 -12.97 8.44
N LYS A 165 0.97 -13.59 9.62
CA LYS A 165 0.38 -12.90 10.78
C LYS A 165 1.23 -11.70 11.20
N HIS A 166 2.55 -11.86 11.22
CA HIS A 166 3.48 -10.76 11.46
C HIS A 166 3.34 -9.64 10.42
N GLN A 167 3.29 -9.99 9.13
CA GLN A 167 3.13 -9.03 8.04
C GLN A 167 1.81 -8.24 8.13
N ILE A 168 0.71 -8.89 8.53
CA ILE A 168 -0.58 -8.23 8.76
C ILE A 168 -0.43 -7.17 9.85
N ALA A 169 0.14 -7.50 11.00
CA ALA A 169 0.36 -6.56 12.09
C ALA A 169 1.26 -5.37 11.67
N GLU A 170 2.37 -5.64 10.99
CA GLU A 170 3.26 -4.60 10.49
C GLU A 170 2.58 -3.69 9.45
N SER A 171 1.71 -4.25 8.58
CA SER A 171 0.94 -3.45 7.61
C SER A 171 -0.08 -2.54 8.28
N VAL A 172 -0.74 -2.99 9.36
CA VAL A 172 -1.64 -2.17 10.18
C VAL A 172 -0.86 -1.02 10.83
N ILE A 173 0.29 -1.32 11.43
CA ILE A 173 1.15 -0.29 12.06
C ILE A 173 1.62 0.73 11.02
N ALA A 174 2.10 0.29 9.86
CA ALA A 174 2.58 1.18 8.81
C ALA A 174 1.48 2.09 8.24
N ARG A 175 0.28 1.55 8.05
CA ARG A 175 -0.88 2.30 7.55
C ARG A 175 -1.40 3.31 8.56
N LEU A 176 -1.58 2.90 9.80
CA LEU A 176 -2.16 3.75 10.85
C LEU A 176 -1.13 4.69 11.49
N GLY A 177 0.15 4.38 11.42
CA GLY A 177 1.23 5.21 12.00
C GLY A 177 1.34 6.62 11.43
N ASN A 178 0.67 6.91 10.29
CA ASN A 178 0.55 8.25 9.74
C ASN A 178 -0.46 9.12 10.52
N PHE A 179 -1.43 8.50 11.19
CA PHE A 179 -2.55 9.15 11.88
C PHE A 179 -2.49 8.94 13.40
N MET A 180 -1.93 7.82 13.84
CA MET A 180 -1.81 7.40 15.23
C MET A 180 -0.33 7.28 15.63
N ASP A 181 -0.05 7.21 16.91
CA ASP A 181 1.32 6.99 17.39
C ASP A 181 1.79 5.58 17.05
N ALA A 182 2.80 5.45 16.19
CA ALA A 182 3.29 4.17 15.70
C ALA A 182 3.91 3.29 16.80
N GLU A 183 4.53 3.91 17.83
CA GLU A 183 5.08 3.16 18.96
C GLU A 183 3.96 2.63 19.88
N ALA A 184 2.85 3.36 20.00
CA ALA A 184 1.68 2.88 20.73
C ALA A 184 1.03 1.68 20.02
N LEU A 185 0.91 1.74 18.68
CA LEU A 185 0.43 0.58 17.89
C LEU A 185 1.36 -0.62 18.06
N ARG A 186 2.66 -0.39 18.09
CA ARG A 186 3.66 -1.42 18.33
C ARG A 186 3.57 -1.98 19.75
N ALA A 187 3.35 -1.14 20.75
CA ALA A 187 3.15 -1.60 22.12
C ALA A 187 1.92 -2.53 22.25
N ILE A 188 0.85 -2.27 21.50
CA ILE A 188 -0.33 -3.15 21.43
C ILE A 188 0.06 -4.50 20.80
N ALA A 189 0.78 -4.48 19.68
CA ALA A 189 1.27 -5.70 19.03
C ALA A 189 2.29 -6.48 19.89
N ASP A 190 2.94 -5.81 20.85
CA ASP A 190 3.85 -6.41 21.84
C ASP A 190 3.12 -6.85 23.14
N GLY A 191 1.80 -6.70 23.22
CA GLY A 191 0.98 -7.28 24.28
C GLY A 191 0.33 -6.30 25.26
N VAL A 192 0.40 -4.99 25.02
CA VAL A 192 -0.37 -4.04 25.80
C VAL A 192 -1.85 -4.15 25.41
N SER A 193 -2.68 -4.51 26.38
CA SER A 193 -4.13 -4.58 26.20
C SER A 193 -4.77 -3.25 26.63
N LEU A 194 -5.63 -2.70 25.77
CA LEU A 194 -6.35 -1.47 26.03
C LEU A 194 -7.85 -1.76 26.20
N LYS A 195 -8.45 -1.10 27.19
CA LYS A 195 -9.90 -1.09 27.40
C LYS A 195 -10.36 0.35 27.58
N LEU A 196 -11.38 0.75 26.85
CA LEU A 196 -11.89 2.12 26.81
C LEU A 196 -13.42 2.18 26.98
N ASP A 197 -14.01 1.20 27.71
CA ASP A 197 -15.46 1.19 27.91
C ASP A 197 -15.87 2.12 29.05
N THR A 198 -14.97 2.37 30.02
CA THR A 198 -15.16 3.29 31.12
C THR A 198 -13.95 4.22 31.27
N VAL A 199 -14.14 5.35 31.96
CA VAL A 199 -13.05 6.29 32.28
C VAL A 199 -11.95 5.61 33.10
N ALA A 200 -12.33 4.79 34.09
CA ALA A 200 -11.37 4.04 34.91
C ALA A 200 -10.52 3.05 34.08
N GLU A 201 -11.13 2.38 33.11
CA GLU A 201 -10.39 1.50 32.18
C GLU A 201 -9.46 2.28 31.26
N ALA A 202 -9.88 3.46 30.80
CA ALA A 202 -9.02 4.35 30.02
C ALA A 202 -7.80 4.82 30.81
N GLU A 203 -7.98 5.21 32.07
CA GLU A 203 -6.89 5.58 32.98
C GLU A 203 -5.93 4.42 33.23
N ALA A 204 -6.45 3.22 33.52
CA ALA A 204 -5.63 2.02 33.68
C ALA A 204 -4.86 1.65 32.39
N SER A 205 -5.52 1.75 31.24
CA SER A 205 -4.90 1.54 29.93
C SER A 205 -3.83 2.57 29.62
N ALA A 206 -4.04 3.84 30.01
CA ALA A 206 -3.03 4.89 29.88
C ALA A 206 -1.76 4.59 30.68
N VAL A 207 -1.90 4.12 31.92
CA VAL A 207 -0.77 3.72 32.76
C VAL A 207 0.00 2.55 32.14
N ALA A 208 -0.69 1.52 31.68
CA ALA A 208 -0.07 0.36 31.05
C ALA A 208 0.69 0.74 29.75
N LEU A 209 0.05 1.53 28.88
CA LEU A 209 0.66 2.00 27.65
C LEU A 209 1.86 2.92 27.93
N GLN A 210 1.74 3.85 28.90
CA GLN A 210 2.82 4.74 29.31
C GLN A 210 4.05 3.95 29.79
N ALA A 211 3.84 2.90 30.58
CA ALA A 211 4.93 2.05 31.07
C ALA A 211 5.67 1.37 29.92
N LYS A 212 4.91 0.80 28.95
CA LYS A 212 5.50 0.14 27.77
C LYS A 212 6.24 1.12 26.87
N LEU A 213 5.70 2.31 26.63
CA LEU A 213 6.35 3.33 25.82
C LEU A 213 7.66 3.85 26.46
N ARG A 214 7.75 3.90 27.78
CA ARG A 214 9.00 4.21 28.49
C ARG A 214 10.05 3.12 28.33
N GLU A 215 9.63 1.87 28.37
CA GLU A 215 10.53 0.71 28.14
C GLU A 215 11.10 0.72 26.72
N LEU A 216 10.27 1.02 25.71
CA LEU A 216 10.66 1.05 24.29
C LEU A 216 11.52 2.27 23.94
N ASN A 217 11.35 3.38 24.62
CA ASN A 217 12.01 4.65 24.29
C ASN A 217 13.25 4.87 25.14
N THR A 218 14.41 4.44 24.62
CA THR A 218 15.72 4.60 25.29
C THR A 218 16.45 5.91 24.97
N THR A 219 16.02 6.69 23.97
CA THR A 219 16.83 7.79 23.42
C THR A 219 16.09 9.09 23.10
N GLY A 220 14.76 9.16 23.24
CA GLY A 220 13.95 10.33 22.88
C GLY A 220 13.17 10.93 24.04
N ALA A 221 12.47 12.05 23.80
CA ALA A 221 11.51 12.58 24.75
C ALA A 221 10.39 11.56 24.99
N PRO A 222 10.08 11.20 26.24
CA PRO A 222 9.05 10.21 26.52
C PRO A 222 7.68 10.72 26.04
N ALA A 223 6.88 9.79 25.52
CA ALA A 223 5.47 10.09 25.26
C ALA A 223 4.73 10.22 26.59
N GLU A 224 3.81 11.15 26.68
CA GLU A 224 2.85 11.25 27.78
C GLU A 224 1.52 10.66 27.31
N VAL A 225 0.95 9.73 28.10
CA VAL A 225 -0.32 9.08 27.81
C VAL A 225 -1.32 9.45 28.92
N ALA A 226 -2.48 9.96 28.53
CA ALA A 226 -3.57 10.30 29.45
C ALA A 226 -4.87 9.64 28.99
N GLY A 227 -5.63 9.10 29.94
CA GLY A 227 -7.03 8.76 29.74
C GLY A 227 -7.88 10.02 29.81
N GLU A 228 -8.70 10.28 28.83
CA GLU A 228 -9.57 11.45 28.74
C GLU A 228 -11.00 11.03 28.39
N PHE A 229 -11.94 11.92 28.64
CA PHE A 229 -13.33 11.77 28.21
C PHE A 229 -13.66 12.80 27.13
N ASP A 230 -14.09 12.35 25.97
CA ASP A 230 -14.53 13.23 24.89
C ASP A 230 -16.02 13.55 25.03
N ALA A 231 -16.31 14.75 25.48
CA ALA A 231 -17.69 15.21 25.65
C ALA A 231 -18.49 15.30 24.35
N ARG A 232 -17.85 15.31 23.17
CA ARG A 232 -18.53 15.34 21.88
C ARG A 232 -19.06 13.99 21.46
N THR A 233 -18.30 12.94 21.75
CA THR A 233 -18.64 11.56 21.41
C THR A 233 -19.22 10.78 22.58
N ASP A 234 -19.20 11.37 23.79
CA ASP A 234 -19.61 10.73 25.04
C ASP A 234 -18.87 9.42 25.33
N LYS A 235 -17.56 9.39 24.97
CA LYS A 235 -16.72 8.19 25.05
C LYS A 235 -15.37 8.48 25.65
N PRO A 236 -14.79 7.53 26.42
CA PRO A 236 -13.39 7.59 26.82
C PRO A 236 -12.44 7.42 25.63
N LEU A 237 -11.26 8.03 25.74
CA LEU A 237 -10.18 7.88 24.78
C LEU A 237 -8.81 7.97 25.48
N LEU A 238 -7.75 7.57 24.78
CA LEU A 238 -6.38 7.83 25.18
C LEU A 238 -5.80 8.94 24.31
N ARG A 239 -5.17 9.92 24.94
CA ARG A 239 -4.34 10.92 24.27
C ARG A 239 -2.88 10.61 24.48
N ILE A 240 -2.13 10.55 23.39
CA ILE A 240 -0.68 10.36 23.41
C ILE A 240 -0.05 11.64 22.91
N SER A 241 0.80 12.25 23.72
CA SER A 241 1.48 13.53 23.42
C SER A 241 2.99 13.33 23.42
N ARG A 242 3.66 13.83 22.38
CA ARG A 242 5.13 13.83 22.25
C ARG A 242 5.64 15.23 21.98
N ARG A 243 6.72 15.61 22.63
CA ARG A 243 7.45 16.84 22.31
C ARG A 243 8.44 16.57 21.18
N HIS A 244 8.33 17.35 20.10
CA HIS A 244 9.27 17.30 18.99
C HIS A 244 9.69 18.72 18.61
N HIS A 245 10.96 19.05 18.79
CA HIS A 245 11.53 20.39 18.50
C HIS A 245 10.68 21.57 19.05
N GLY A 246 10.22 21.46 20.30
CA GLY A 246 9.42 22.51 20.94
C GLY A 246 7.91 22.45 20.65
N ASN A 247 7.46 21.67 19.66
CA ASN A 247 6.06 21.46 19.37
C ASN A 247 5.52 20.19 20.06
N ILE A 248 4.25 20.20 20.44
CA ILE A 248 3.56 19.01 20.95
C ILE A 248 2.76 18.40 19.81
N LYS A 249 3.13 17.18 19.42
CA LYS A 249 2.33 16.35 18.52
C LYS A 249 1.46 15.43 19.36
N SER A 250 0.14 15.49 19.17
CA SER A 250 -0.82 14.63 19.85
C SER A 250 -1.52 13.71 18.87
N SER A 251 -1.79 12.48 19.30
CA SER A 251 -2.64 11.53 18.64
C SER A 251 -3.61 10.90 19.64
N VAL A 252 -4.70 10.33 19.17
CA VAL A 252 -5.72 9.72 20.02
C VAL A 252 -5.97 8.28 19.63
N ILE A 253 -6.23 7.44 20.64
CA ILE A 253 -6.77 6.08 20.49
C ILE A 253 -8.21 6.13 20.99
N THR A 254 -9.14 5.82 20.11
CA THR A 254 -10.58 5.86 20.39
C THR A 254 -11.13 4.50 20.78
N GLN A 255 -12.28 4.48 21.42
CA GLN A 255 -13.03 3.25 21.70
C GLN A 255 -13.36 2.49 20.42
N ASP A 256 -13.74 3.18 19.34
CA ASP A 256 -14.06 2.55 18.05
C ASP A 256 -12.85 1.82 17.45
N PHE A 257 -11.64 2.35 17.64
CA PHE A 257 -10.41 1.65 17.24
C PHE A 257 -10.21 0.38 18.08
N VAL A 258 -10.36 0.47 19.41
CA VAL A 258 -10.15 -0.69 20.31
C VAL A 258 -11.12 -1.82 20.04
N HIS A 259 -12.35 -1.51 19.59
CA HIS A 259 -13.35 -2.50 19.17
C HIS A 259 -13.24 -2.87 17.68
N GLY A 260 -12.30 -2.30 16.95
CA GLY A 260 -12.13 -2.49 15.51
C GLY A 260 -11.25 -3.68 15.12
N ALA A 261 -11.33 -4.05 13.85
CA ALA A 261 -10.56 -5.17 13.28
C ALA A 261 -9.03 -4.93 13.32
N ASP A 262 -8.60 -3.69 13.20
CA ASP A 262 -7.16 -3.35 13.24
C ASP A 262 -6.56 -3.62 14.62
N TYR A 263 -7.26 -3.23 15.69
CA TYR A 263 -6.85 -3.55 17.04
C TYR A 263 -6.85 -5.06 17.28
N ALA A 264 -7.89 -5.77 16.83
CA ALA A 264 -7.97 -7.23 16.95
C ALA A 264 -6.79 -7.92 16.25
N ALA A 265 -6.36 -7.44 15.09
CA ALA A 265 -5.19 -7.97 14.37
C ALA A 265 -3.88 -7.76 15.16
N LEU A 266 -3.69 -6.59 15.78
CA LEU A 266 -2.53 -6.32 16.63
C LEU A 266 -2.55 -7.19 17.91
N ALA A 267 -3.70 -7.36 18.54
CA ALA A 267 -3.88 -8.20 19.72
C ALA A 267 -3.64 -9.70 19.40
N GLU A 268 -4.12 -10.18 18.25
CA GLU A 268 -3.84 -11.54 17.80
C GLU A 268 -2.35 -11.78 17.56
N ALA A 269 -1.64 -10.80 16.98
CA ALA A 269 -0.19 -10.86 16.81
C ALA A 269 0.50 -10.95 18.17
N ALA A 270 0.08 -10.15 19.15
CA ALA A 270 0.62 -10.19 20.50
C ALA A 270 0.47 -11.58 21.15
N GLU A 271 -0.71 -12.18 21.05
CA GLU A 271 -0.96 -13.54 21.58
C GLU A 271 -0.14 -14.62 20.84
N THR A 272 -0.02 -14.48 19.52
CA THR A 272 0.73 -15.43 18.68
C THR A 272 2.23 -15.42 19.01
N PHE A 273 2.82 -14.23 19.22
CA PHE A 273 4.28 -14.10 19.35
C PHE A 273 4.77 -14.00 20.80
N ARG A 274 3.88 -13.85 21.77
CA ARG A 274 4.23 -13.83 23.19
C ARG A 274 4.91 -15.12 23.60
N GLY A 275 6.16 -15.02 24.04
CA GLY A 275 6.94 -16.17 24.52
C GLY A 275 7.25 -17.23 23.45
N LEU A 276 7.02 -16.92 22.17
CA LEU A 276 7.35 -17.86 21.08
C LEU A 276 8.85 -18.12 20.97
N LEU A 277 9.66 -17.09 21.14
CA LEU A 277 11.12 -17.18 21.13
C LEU A 277 11.67 -16.93 22.53
N GLY A 278 12.59 -17.80 22.95
CA GLY A 278 13.25 -17.75 24.25
C GLY A 278 14.77 -17.64 24.13
N GLU A 279 15.46 -17.89 25.23
CA GLU A 279 16.91 -17.86 25.27
C GLU A 279 17.52 -18.85 24.28
N GLY A 280 18.53 -18.38 23.54
CA GLY A 280 19.21 -19.18 22.52
C GLY A 280 18.45 -19.28 21.19
N ALA A 281 17.35 -18.54 21.01
CA ALA A 281 16.63 -18.49 19.76
C ALA A 281 17.52 -17.96 18.63
N LYS A 282 17.38 -18.54 17.44
CA LYS A 282 18.10 -18.12 16.25
C LYS A 282 17.29 -18.33 14.99
N VAL A 283 17.54 -17.51 14.00
CA VAL A 283 17.01 -17.65 12.64
C VAL A 283 18.09 -18.18 11.73
N MET A 284 17.71 -19.05 10.80
CA MET A 284 18.62 -19.71 9.87
C MET A 284 18.04 -19.63 8.45
N ARG A 285 18.91 -19.52 7.46
CA ARG A 285 18.51 -19.56 6.05
C ARG A 285 19.62 -20.17 5.20
N GLY A 286 19.23 -21.03 4.25
CA GLY A 286 20.14 -21.76 3.37
C GLY A 286 20.34 -23.21 3.77
N GLU A 287 21.17 -23.94 3.02
CA GLU A 287 21.44 -25.37 3.21
C GLU A 287 22.96 -25.64 3.23
N GLY A 288 23.35 -26.62 4.03
CA GLY A 288 24.72 -27.10 4.14
C GLY A 288 25.70 -25.98 4.49
N GLU A 289 26.83 -25.92 3.80
CA GLU A 289 27.91 -24.93 4.04
C GLU A 289 27.49 -23.48 3.74
N LYS A 290 26.37 -23.27 3.04
CA LYS A 290 25.85 -21.93 2.72
C LYS A 290 24.78 -21.45 3.71
N GLN A 291 24.50 -22.24 4.73
CA GLN A 291 23.57 -21.85 5.77
C GLN A 291 24.15 -20.69 6.58
N LYS A 292 23.34 -19.64 6.72
CA LYS A 292 23.62 -18.49 7.58
C LYS A 292 22.68 -18.52 8.77
N GLU A 293 23.14 -18.03 9.90
CA GLU A 293 22.32 -17.92 11.11
C GLU A 293 22.56 -16.60 11.83
N GLU A 294 21.57 -16.16 12.60
CA GLU A 294 21.62 -14.97 13.43
C GLU A 294 20.85 -15.24 14.73
N LYS A 295 21.41 -14.81 15.87
CA LYS A 295 20.71 -14.85 17.15
C LYS A 295 19.63 -13.78 17.20
N VAL A 296 18.46 -14.12 17.67
CA VAL A 296 17.31 -13.22 17.71
C VAL A 296 16.62 -13.26 19.08
N GLY A 297 16.15 -12.11 19.53
CA GLY A 297 15.39 -12.00 20.78
C GLY A 297 13.88 -12.13 20.61
N ASP A 298 13.36 -11.81 19.41
CA ASP A 298 11.95 -11.90 19.09
C ASP A 298 11.70 -12.27 17.62
N PHE A 299 10.46 -12.57 17.29
CA PHE A 299 10.08 -12.97 15.93
C PHE A 299 10.23 -11.84 14.92
N ARG A 300 10.07 -10.58 15.33
CA ARG A 300 10.28 -9.40 14.49
C ARG A 300 11.74 -9.30 14.01
N GLN A 301 12.69 -9.52 14.92
CA GLN A 301 14.11 -9.55 14.57
C GLN A 301 14.41 -10.68 13.57
N ALA A 302 13.81 -11.87 13.78
CA ALA A 302 13.95 -12.98 12.84
C ALA A 302 13.44 -12.62 11.44
N MET A 303 12.24 -12.04 11.35
CA MET A 303 11.65 -11.62 10.07
C MET A 303 12.45 -10.50 9.40
N LYS A 304 12.92 -9.51 10.18
CA LYS A 304 13.76 -8.43 9.66
C LYS A 304 15.06 -8.97 9.05
N TRP A 305 15.69 -9.93 9.70
CA TRP A 305 16.90 -10.57 9.19
C TRP A 305 16.61 -11.37 7.91
N LEU A 306 15.54 -12.20 7.88
CA LEU A 306 15.15 -12.98 6.72
C LEU A 306 14.86 -12.10 5.50
N ILE A 307 14.12 -11.01 5.67
CA ILE A 307 13.82 -10.05 4.60
C ILE A 307 15.10 -9.36 4.11
N SER A 308 16.00 -8.95 5.03
CA SER A 308 17.29 -8.36 4.67
C SER A 308 18.16 -9.32 3.84
N GLU A 309 18.21 -10.61 4.18
CA GLU A 309 18.93 -11.61 3.39
C GLU A 309 18.26 -11.86 2.02
N ALA A 310 16.91 -11.80 1.94
CA ALA A 310 16.21 -11.86 0.67
C ALA A 310 16.51 -10.65 -0.22
N GLU A 311 16.50 -9.44 0.34
CA GLU A 311 16.85 -8.21 -0.38
C GLU A 311 18.27 -8.24 -0.95
N ARG A 312 19.26 -8.71 -0.15
CA ARG A 312 20.65 -8.85 -0.59
C ARG A 312 20.82 -9.84 -1.76
N SER A 313 19.96 -10.86 -1.82
CA SER A 313 19.96 -11.87 -2.87
C SER A 313 19.08 -11.53 -4.08
N THR A 314 18.38 -10.39 -4.05
CA THR A 314 17.42 -9.96 -5.07
C THR A 314 17.91 -8.67 -5.73
N SER A 315 18.04 -8.66 -7.05
CA SER A 315 18.20 -7.43 -7.81
C SER A 315 16.83 -6.78 -8.01
N ARG A 316 16.75 -5.48 -7.74
CA ARG A 316 15.51 -4.71 -7.83
C ARG A 316 15.73 -3.45 -8.66
N GLN A 317 14.90 -3.26 -9.68
CA GLN A 317 14.80 -2.02 -10.44
C GLN A 317 13.41 -1.43 -10.22
N ARG A 318 13.34 -0.15 -9.83
CA ARG A 318 12.08 0.59 -9.72
C ARG A 318 11.90 1.46 -10.95
N TYR A 319 10.73 1.37 -11.56
CA TYR A 319 10.34 2.22 -12.68
C TYR A 319 9.60 3.45 -12.16
N LYS A 320 10.01 4.63 -12.63
CA LYS A 320 9.34 5.91 -12.32
C LYS A 320 8.36 6.31 -13.42
N GLY A 321 8.56 5.83 -14.64
CA GLY A 321 7.71 6.12 -15.78
C GLY A 321 7.81 5.07 -16.87
N LEU A 322 6.85 5.09 -17.81
CA LEU A 322 6.78 4.16 -18.94
C LEU A 322 8.01 4.23 -19.86
N GLY A 323 8.68 5.38 -19.90
CA GLY A 323 9.89 5.57 -20.72
C GLY A 323 11.12 4.80 -20.27
N GLU A 324 11.14 4.34 -19.03
CA GLU A 324 12.26 3.56 -18.45
C GLU A 324 12.10 2.05 -18.69
N MET A 325 10.94 1.63 -19.17
CA MET A 325 10.66 0.22 -19.44
C MET A 325 11.18 -0.17 -20.82
N ASN A 326 11.86 -1.28 -20.90
CA ASN A 326 12.17 -1.92 -22.18
C ASN A 326 10.87 -2.48 -22.79
N PRO A 327 10.71 -2.39 -24.13
CA PRO A 327 9.54 -2.89 -24.82
C PRO A 327 9.39 -4.41 -24.72
#